data_336f3bf12c635f802ed70c39d7d97f88
#
_entry.id   336f3bf12c635f802ed70c39d7d97f88
#
_cell.length_a   1.000
_cell.length_b   1.000
_cell.length_c   1.000
_cell.angle_alpha   90.00
_cell.angle_beta   90.00
_cell.angle_gamma   90.00
#
_symmetry.space_group_name_H-M   'P 1'
#
loop_
_entity.id
_entity.type
_entity.pdbx_description
1 polymer ?
#
loop_
_entity_poly.entity_id
_entity_poly.type
_entity_poly.pdbx_seq_one_letter_code
_entity_poly.pdbx_strand_id
1 'polypeptide(L)'
;TRKQAQEVVLEEAARSNSYYVTERWLGGTLTNFRTIRRRVKRLEEIEEMEKNGTFEVLPKKEVVGLKKEYEKLNKVLCGIRAMDKLPQALIIVDPKKEYNAIKEARKLNIPVFGVVDTNCDPDDVDYVIPGNDDAVRSIKVVLGALTNAIIEANGGTIVDYVGDEEKKPSKEKSFAKKEKKEVKEEATVSEEKNEKPELDL
;
A
#
# COMPACT_ATOMS: atom_id res chain seq x y z
N THR A 1 -7.99 1.11 2.47
CA THR A 1 -7.31 2.10 3.38
C THR A 1 -6.85 1.46 4.70
N ARG A 2 -6.96 0.14 4.87
CA ARG A 2 -6.44 -0.57 6.03
C ARG A 2 -4.92 -0.60 6.01
N LYS A 3 -4.27 -0.21 7.12
CA LYS A 3 -2.81 -0.06 7.15
C LYS A 3 -2.05 -1.34 6.77
N GLN A 4 -2.56 -2.49 7.20
CA GLN A 4 -2.00 -3.80 6.90
C GLN A 4 -2.06 -4.16 5.41
N ALA A 5 -3.05 -3.61 4.69
CA ALA A 5 -3.26 -3.88 3.27
C ALA A 5 -2.50 -2.92 2.34
N GLN A 6 -2.11 -1.73 2.83
CA GLN A 6 -1.58 -0.65 1.98
C GLN A 6 -0.39 -1.07 1.13
N GLU A 7 0.62 -1.69 1.75
CA GLU A 7 1.84 -2.11 1.06
C GLU A 7 1.54 -3.21 0.02
N VAL A 8 0.73 -4.19 0.41
CA VAL A 8 0.33 -5.29 -0.47
C VAL A 8 -0.48 -4.78 -1.67
N VAL A 9 -1.43 -3.86 -1.42
CA VAL A 9 -2.25 -3.27 -2.49
C VAL A 9 -1.38 -2.49 -3.48
N LEU A 10 -0.37 -1.74 -3.00
CA LEU A 10 0.57 -1.04 -3.88
C LEU A 10 1.37 -2.00 -4.76
N GLU A 11 1.91 -3.06 -4.17
CA GLU A 11 2.68 -4.09 -4.88
C GLU A 11 1.82 -4.76 -5.97
N GLU A 12 0.62 -5.22 -5.59
CA GLU A 12 -0.27 -5.95 -6.47
C GLU A 12 -0.91 -5.08 -7.57
N ALA A 13 -1.27 -3.85 -7.24
CA ALA A 13 -1.80 -2.89 -8.21
C ALA A 13 -0.74 -2.51 -9.27
N ALA A 14 0.52 -2.31 -8.85
CA ALA A 14 1.61 -2.06 -9.77
C ALA A 14 1.86 -3.25 -10.71
N ARG A 15 1.77 -4.49 -10.19
CA ARG A 15 1.98 -5.72 -10.94
C ARG A 15 0.89 -5.96 -12.00
N SER A 16 -0.36 -5.64 -11.67
CA SER A 16 -1.51 -5.83 -12.57
C SER A 16 -1.86 -4.60 -13.41
N ASN A 17 -1.11 -3.50 -13.25
CA ASN A 17 -1.44 -2.20 -13.84
C ASN A 17 -2.87 -1.75 -13.50
N SER A 18 -3.30 -1.99 -12.27
CA SER A 18 -4.62 -1.66 -11.76
C SER A 18 -4.60 -0.38 -10.94
N TYR A 19 -5.75 0.26 -10.81
CA TYR A 19 -5.91 1.46 -9.97
C TYR A 19 -6.04 1.08 -8.50
N TYR A 20 -5.65 1.98 -7.60
CA TYR A 20 -5.71 1.72 -6.17
C TYR A 20 -6.00 2.97 -5.34
N VAL A 21 -6.52 2.75 -4.13
CA VAL A 21 -6.69 3.77 -3.10
C VAL A 21 -6.22 3.19 -1.77
N THR A 22 -5.17 3.77 -1.19
CA THR A 22 -4.51 3.26 0.03
C THR A 22 -4.68 4.17 1.24
N GLU A 23 -4.89 5.48 1.04
CA GLU A 23 -4.93 6.42 2.16
C GLU A 23 -6.35 6.70 2.65
N ARG A 24 -7.21 7.18 1.77
CA ARG A 24 -8.59 7.52 2.09
C ARG A 24 -9.47 7.48 0.85
N TRP A 25 -10.60 6.79 0.94
CA TRP A 25 -11.64 6.90 -0.06
C TRP A 25 -12.32 8.27 0.03
N LEU A 26 -12.29 9.04 -1.03
CA LEU A 26 -13.01 10.30 -1.11
C LEU A 26 -14.47 10.03 -1.48
N GLY A 27 -15.40 10.63 -0.71
CA GLY A 27 -16.82 10.56 -1.09
C GLY A 27 -17.04 11.12 -2.49
N GLY A 28 -17.70 10.34 -3.35
CA GLY A 28 -17.92 10.68 -4.75
C GLY A 28 -16.82 10.24 -5.71
N THR A 29 -15.88 9.39 -5.28
CA THR A 29 -14.79 8.90 -6.16
C THR A 29 -15.33 8.25 -7.42
N LEU A 30 -16.40 7.48 -7.33
CA LEU A 30 -17.08 6.87 -8.48
C LEU A 30 -18.31 7.67 -8.90
N THR A 31 -19.18 8.03 -7.95
CA THR A 31 -20.46 8.70 -8.25
C THR A 31 -20.31 10.14 -8.73
N ASN A 32 -19.23 10.82 -8.37
CA ASN A 32 -18.89 12.16 -8.82
C ASN A 32 -17.53 12.18 -9.54
N PHE A 33 -17.33 11.21 -10.40
CA PHE A 33 -16.08 10.97 -11.12
C PHE A 33 -15.54 12.19 -11.85
N ARG A 34 -16.43 12.98 -12.49
CA ARG A 34 -16.04 14.21 -13.17
C ARG A 34 -15.33 15.22 -12.25
N THR A 35 -15.77 15.35 -10.99
CA THR A 35 -15.14 16.24 -10.02
C THR A 35 -13.79 15.69 -9.56
N ILE A 36 -13.66 14.38 -9.40
CA ILE A 36 -12.40 13.74 -9.07
C ILE A 36 -11.39 13.94 -10.20
N ARG A 37 -11.78 13.76 -11.46
CA ARG A 37 -10.92 14.04 -12.63
C ARG A 37 -10.45 15.49 -12.70
N ARG A 38 -11.29 16.47 -12.31
CA ARG A 38 -10.85 17.87 -12.19
C ARG A 38 -9.77 18.05 -11.12
N ARG A 39 -9.86 17.34 -10.00
CA ARG A 39 -8.83 17.39 -8.96
C ARG A 39 -7.53 16.72 -9.40
N VAL A 40 -7.60 15.62 -10.13
CA VAL A 40 -6.44 14.99 -10.77
C VAL A 40 -5.78 15.96 -11.76
N LYS A 41 -6.57 16.61 -12.61
CA LYS A 41 -6.05 17.64 -13.53
C LYS A 41 -5.37 18.79 -12.78
N ARG A 42 -5.95 19.23 -11.66
CA ARG A 42 -5.33 20.27 -10.81
C ARG A 42 -3.97 19.84 -10.27
N LEU A 43 -3.82 18.57 -9.88
CA LEU A 43 -2.55 18.00 -9.45
C LEU A 43 -1.51 18.02 -10.58
N GLU A 44 -1.91 17.65 -11.79
CA GLU A 44 -1.06 17.70 -12.98
C GLU A 44 -0.65 19.13 -13.33
N GLU A 45 -1.58 20.10 -13.25
CA GLU A 45 -1.30 21.52 -13.45
C GLU A 45 -0.22 22.05 -12.48
N ILE A 46 -0.27 21.64 -11.20
CA ILE A 46 0.73 22.05 -10.21
C ILE A 46 2.11 21.46 -10.54
N GLU A 47 2.16 20.20 -10.98
CA GLU A 47 3.41 19.57 -11.44
C GLU A 47 3.99 20.26 -12.69
N GLU A 48 3.13 20.65 -13.63
CA GLU A 48 3.56 21.40 -14.81
C GLU A 48 4.09 22.80 -14.45
N MET A 49 3.47 23.49 -13.49
CA MET A 49 3.96 24.77 -12.99
C MET A 49 5.36 24.63 -12.37
N GLU A 50 5.64 23.56 -11.64
CA GLU A 50 6.95 23.29 -11.07
C GLU A 50 7.99 23.01 -12.17
N LYS A 51 7.65 22.16 -13.15
CA LYS A 51 8.52 21.82 -14.29
C LYS A 51 8.84 23.03 -15.19
N ASN A 52 7.85 23.90 -15.41
CA ASN A 52 7.99 25.09 -16.26
C ASN A 52 8.68 26.27 -15.58
N GLY A 53 9.18 26.10 -14.33
CA GLY A 53 9.86 27.19 -13.61
C GLY A 53 8.92 28.29 -13.10
N THR A 54 7.60 28.13 -13.20
CA THR A 54 6.61 29.11 -12.74
C THR A 54 6.77 29.43 -11.25
N PHE A 55 7.25 28.46 -10.47
CA PHE A 55 7.48 28.64 -9.03
C PHE A 55 8.59 29.66 -8.72
N GLU A 56 9.49 29.97 -9.65
CA GLU A 56 10.54 30.96 -9.48
C GLU A 56 10.01 32.41 -9.59
N VAL A 57 8.91 32.58 -10.33
CA VAL A 57 8.28 33.89 -10.56
C VAL A 57 7.23 34.21 -9.49
N LEU A 58 6.67 33.19 -8.85
CA LEU A 58 5.62 33.35 -7.85
C LEU A 58 6.18 33.77 -6.47
N PRO A 59 5.37 34.51 -5.67
CA PRO A 59 5.73 34.82 -4.28
C PRO A 59 5.93 33.53 -3.47
N LYS A 60 6.94 33.48 -2.60
CA LYS A 60 7.27 32.30 -1.77
C LYS A 60 6.06 31.75 -0.98
N LYS A 61 5.17 32.62 -0.52
CA LYS A 61 3.95 32.21 0.21
C LYS A 61 2.99 31.39 -0.66
N GLU A 62 2.84 31.75 -1.90
CA GLU A 62 1.98 31.03 -2.87
C GLU A 62 2.59 29.68 -3.23
N VAL A 63 3.90 29.63 -3.49
CA VAL A 63 4.61 28.37 -3.76
C VAL A 63 4.45 27.38 -2.62
N VAL A 64 4.58 27.83 -1.37
CA VAL A 64 4.36 26.96 -0.19
C VAL A 64 2.90 26.47 -0.13
N GLY A 65 1.94 27.32 -0.51
CA GLY A 65 0.52 26.95 -0.61
C GLY A 65 0.28 25.85 -1.64
N LEU A 66 0.82 26.03 -2.86
CA LEU A 66 0.71 25.07 -3.96
C LEU A 66 1.38 23.72 -3.63
N LYS A 67 2.55 23.74 -3.01
CA LYS A 67 3.22 22.50 -2.56
C LYS A 67 2.40 21.72 -1.53
N LYS A 68 1.81 22.39 -0.57
CA LYS A 68 0.91 21.77 0.42
C LYS A 68 -0.38 21.22 -0.23
N GLU A 69 -0.92 21.92 -1.24
CA GLU A 69 -2.07 21.45 -2.00
C GLU A 69 -1.69 20.19 -2.79
N TYR A 70 -0.55 20.21 -3.48
CA TYR A 70 0.01 19.07 -4.21
C TYR A 70 0.18 17.84 -3.34
N GLU A 71 0.85 17.97 -2.19
CA GLU A 71 1.06 16.85 -1.26
C GLU A 71 -0.26 16.22 -0.82
N LYS A 72 -1.27 17.05 -0.48
CA LYS A 72 -2.60 16.56 -0.07
C LYS A 72 -3.33 15.84 -1.19
N LEU A 73 -3.28 16.37 -2.41
CA LEU A 73 -3.94 15.76 -3.57
C LEU A 73 -3.21 14.48 -3.98
N ASN A 74 -1.89 14.52 -4.07
CA ASN A 74 -1.09 13.37 -4.47
C ASN A 74 -1.26 12.20 -3.51
N LYS A 75 -1.25 12.47 -2.20
CA LYS A 75 -1.46 11.44 -1.17
C LYS A 75 -2.74 10.62 -1.38
N VAL A 76 -3.81 11.25 -1.86
CA VAL A 76 -5.14 10.61 -1.96
C VAL A 76 -5.46 10.15 -3.37
N LEU A 77 -4.92 10.82 -4.40
CA LEU A 77 -5.30 10.60 -5.80
C LEU A 77 -4.24 9.87 -6.62
N CYS A 78 -3.03 9.64 -6.08
CA CYS A 78 -1.91 9.05 -6.84
C CYS A 78 -2.29 7.75 -7.55
N GLY A 79 -3.01 6.84 -6.90
CA GLY A 79 -3.37 5.54 -7.46
C GLY A 79 -4.50 5.57 -8.50
N ILE A 80 -5.21 6.69 -8.63
CA ILE A 80 -6.32 6.84 -9.59
C ILE A 80 -6.03 7.89 -10.68
N ARG A 81 -4.80 8.37 -10.79
CA ARG A 81 -4.41 9.40 -11.77
C ARG A 81 -4.71 8.98 -13.20
N ALA A 82 -4.31 7.77 -13.56
CA ALA A 82 -4.48 7.23 -14.92
C ALA A 82 -5.90 6.70 -15.21
N MET A 83 -6.82 6.81 -14.24
CA MET A 83 -8.18 6.30 -14.40
C MET A 83 -9.04 7.26 -15.21
N ASP A 84 -9.21 7.00 -16.50
CA ASP A 84 -10.03 7.83 -17.41
C ASP A 84 -11.49 7.40 -17.47
N LYS A 85 -11.78 6.15 -17.11
CA LYS A 85 -13.13 5.56 -17.10
C LYS A 85 -13.40 4.92 -15.74
N LEU A 86 -14.68 4.74 -15.43
CA LEU A 86 -15.07 4.00 -14.23
C LEU A 86 -14.55 2.56 -14.29
N PRO A 87 -14.11 2.00 -13.16
CA PRO A 87 -13.62 0.63 -13.10
C PRO A 87 -14.75 -0.37 -13.35
N GLN A 88 -14.43 -1.53 -13.91
CA GLN A 88 -15.39 -2.60 -14.19
C GLN A 88 -15.69 -3.44 -12.95
N ALA A 89 -14.78 -3.48 -11.97
CA ALA A 89 -14.94 -4.17 -10.72
C ALA A 89 -14.17 -3.44 -9.61
N LEU A 90 -14.56 -3.68 -8.36
CA LEU A 90 -13.92 -3.13 -7.18
C LEU A 90 -13.50 -4.28 -6.26
N ILE A 91 -12.23 -4.28 -5.83
CA ILE A 91 -11.70 -5.23 -4.84
C ILE A 91 -11.51 -4.45 -3.53
N ILE A 92 -12.09 -4.95 -2.45
CA ILE A 92 -12.10 -4.28 -1.14
C ILE A 92 -11.54 -5.23 -0.08
N VAL A 93 -10.68 -4.69 0.77
CA VAL A 93 -10.24 -5.32 2.01
C VAL A 93 -10.92 -4.57 3.16
N ASP A 94 -11.61 -5.28 4.06
CA ASP A 94 -12.42 -4.72 5.15
C ASP A 94 -13.64 -3.91 4.65
N PRO A 95 -14.73 -4.58 4.24
CA PRO A 95 -15.97 -3.93 3.80
C PRO A 95 -16.55 -2.93 4.78
N LYS A 96 -16.42 -3.18 6.08
CA LYS A 96 -16.92 -2.30 7.14
C LYS A 96 -16.25 -0.93 7.11
N LYS A 97 -14.95 -0.90 6.86
CA LYS A 97 -14.18 0.35 6.77
C LYS A 97 -14.45 1.10 5.46
N GLU A 98 -14.57 0.35 4.37
CA GLU A 98 -14.73 0.89 3.02
C GLU A 98 -16.21 0.99 2.58
N TYR A 99 -17.13 1.07 3.52
CA TYR A 99 -18.57 1.13 3.28
C TYR A 99 -19.01 2.20 2.28
N ASN A 100 -18.34 3.36 2.26
CA ASN A 100 -18.63 4.42 1.29
C ASN A 100 -18.30 4.00 -0.15
N ALA A 101 -17.22 3.27 -0.35
CA ALA A 101 -16.86 2.74 -1.66
C ALA A 101 -17.88 1.73 -2.16
N ILE A 102 -18.34 0.85 -1.30
CA ILE A 102 -19.38 -0.14 -1.60
C ILE A 102 -20.69 0.53 -1.99
N LYS A 103 -21.15 1.53 -1.23
CA LYS A 103 -22.36 2.30 -1.56
C LYS A 103 -22.28 2.97 -2.93
N GLU A 104 -21.12 3.50 -3.29
CA GLU A 104 -20.91 4.15 -4.58
C GLU A 104 -20.90 3.12 -5.71
N ALA A 105 -20.21 1.98 -5.52
CA ALA A 105 -20.17 0.89 -6.48
C ALA A 105 -21.57 0.32 -6.76
N ARG A 106 -22.35 0.05 -5.71
CA ARG A 106 -23.75 -0.41 -5.84
C ARG A 106 -24.63 0.56 -6.62
N LYS A 107 -24.48 1.88 -6.42
CA LYS A 107 -25.23 2.89 -7.21
C LYS A 107 -24.92 2.84 -8.70
N LEU A 108 -23.74 2.40 -9.05
CA LEU A 108 -23.25 2.36 -10.43
C LEU A 108 -23.29 0.95 -11.02
N ASN A 109 -23.82 -0.03 -10.27
CA ASN A 109 -23.85 -1.45 -10.63
C ASN A 109 -22.45 -2.01 -10.96
N ILE A 110 -21.44 -1.56 -10.20
CA ILE A 110 -20.07 -2.06 -10.30
C ILE A 110 -19.94 -3.23 -9.31
N PRO A 111 -19.59 -4.45 -9.75
CA PRO A 111 -19.44 -5.61 -8.89
C PRO A 111 -18.31 -5.42 -7.88
N VAL A 112 -18.55 -5.82 -6.63
CA VAL A 112 -17.63 -5.69 -5.50
C VAL A 112 -17.17 -7.05 -5.02
N PHE A 113 -15.87 -7.28 -5.07
CA PHE A 113 -15.19 -8.42 -4.46
C PHE A 113 -14.64 -7.98 -3.10
N GLY A 114 -15.05 -8.62 -2.03
CA GLY A 114 -14.67 -8.23 -0.67
C GLY A 114 -13.97 -9.33 0.09
N VAL A 115 -12.82 -9.01 0.70
CA VAL A 115 -12.22 -9.84 1.75
C VAL A 115 -12.98 -9.56 3.03
N VAL A 116 -13.76 -10.56 3.48
CA VAL A 116 -14.71 -10.45 4.60
C VAL A 116 -14.17 -11.24 5.78
N ASP A 117 -13.94 -10.55 6.88
CA ASP A 117 -13.61 -11.14 8.18
C ASP A 117 -14.87 -11.20 9.07
N THR A 118 -14.75 -11.77 10.24
CA THR A 118 -15.85 -11.99 11.22
C THR A 118 -16.54 -10.71 11.69
N ASN A 119 -15.93 -9.54 11.50
CA ASN A 119 -16.44 -8.22 11.89
C ASN A 119 -17.27 -7.52 10.81
N CYS A 120 -17.42 -8.14 9.64
CA CYS A 120 -18.08 -7.57 8.46
C CYS A 120 -19.36 -8.34 8.11
N ASP A 121 -20.31 -7.66 7.46
CA ASP A 121 -21.49 -8.26 6.92
C ASP A 121 -21.19 -8.79 5.50
N PRO A 122 -21.36 -10.11 5.23
CA PRO A 122 -21.15 -10.67 3.91
C PRO A 122 -22.11 -10.12 2.86
N ASP A 123 -23.30 -9.68 3.24
CA ASP A 123 -24.32 -9.11 2.33
C ASP A 123 -23.92 -7.73 1.79
N ASP A 124 -22.87 -7.12 2.34
CA ASP A 124 -22.36 -5.85 1.86
C ASP A 124 -21.58 -5.95 0.54
N VAL A 125 -21.17 -7.13 0.11
CA VAL A 125 -20.39 -7.34 -1.12
C VAL A 125 -21.06 -8.35 -2.04
N ASP A 126 -20.80 -8.25 -3.35
CA ASP A 126 -21.39 -9.15 -4.33
C ASP A 126 -20.66 -10.50 -4.37
N TYR A 127 -19.34 -10.48 -4.19
CA TYR A 127 -18.48 -11.66 -4.16
C TYR A 127 -17.70 -11.69 -2.86
N VAL A 128 -18.14 -12.58 -1.96
CA VAL A 128 -17.55 -12.76 -0.63
C VAL A 128 -16.31 -13.65 -0.72
N ILE A 129 -15.19 -13.15 -0.22
CA ILE A 129 -13.96 -13.92 -0.05
C ILE A 129 -13.68 -13.99 1.46
N PRO A 130 -13.97 -15.11 2.12
CA PRO A 130 -13.73 -15.24 3.54
C PRO A 130 -12.23 -15.27 3.82
N GLY A 131 -11.76 -14.37 4.68
CA GLY A 131 -10.33 -14.26 4.98
C GLY A 131 -10.04 -13.27 6.08
N ASN A 132 -8.86 -13.41 6.69
CA ASN A 132 -8.39 -12.48 7.71
C ASN A 132 -7.88 -11.18 7.06
N ASP A 133 -8.48 -10.06 7.41
CA ASP A 133 -8.17 -8.73 6.89
C ASP A 133 -7.13 -7.96 7.73
N ASP A 134 -6.68 -8.54 8.85
CA ASP A 134 -5.63 -8.00 9.72
C ASP A 134 -4.24 -8.57 9.43
N ALA A 135 -4.19 -9.80 8.93
CA ALA A 135 -2.93 -10.48 8.66
C ALA A 135 -2.41 -10.14 7.26
N VAL A 136 -1.27 -9.46 7.18
CA VAL A 136 -0.61 -9.07 5.90
C VAL A 136 -0.41 -10.29 4.98
N ARG A 137 -0.06 -11.45 5.52
CA ARG A 137 0.12 -12.69 4.74
C ARG A 137 -1.18 -13.18 4.11
N SER A 138 -2.28 -13.16 4.87
CA SER A 138 -3.61 -13.53 4.36
C SER A 138 -4.03 -12.61 3.23
N ILE A 139 -3.90 -11.30 3.43
CA ILE A 139 -4.21 -10.28 2.42
C ILE A 139 -3.35 -10.50 1.17
N LYS A 140 -2.04 -10.76 1.33
CA LYS A 140 -1.12 -10.97 0.20
C LYS A 140 -1.50 -12.19 -0.64
N VAL A 141 -1.86 -13.29 -0.02
CA VAL A 141 -2.29 -14.52 -0.74
C VAL A 141 -3.58 -14.27 -1.51
N VAL A 142 -4.58 -13.67 -0.86
CA VAL A 142 -5.88 -13.42 -1.50
C VAL A 142 -5.75 -12.40 -2.63
N LEU A 143 -5.14 -11.25 -2.38
CA LEU A 143 -4.95 -10.23 -3.41
C LEU A 143 -4.04 -10.74 -4.53
N GLY A 144 -2.99 -11.48 -4.21
CA GLY A 144 -2.10 -12.08 -5.19
C GLY A 144 -2.82 -13.06 -6.12
N ALA A 145 -3.71 -13.90 -5.60
CA ALA A 145 -4.53 -14.81 -6.40
C ALA A 145 -5.49 -14.03 -7.33
N LEU A 146 -6.17 -13.00 -6.82
CA LEU A 146 -7.05 -12.14 -7.63
C LEU A 146 -6.26 -11.40 -8.72
N THR A 147 -5.11 -10.87 -8.36
CA THR A 147 -4.23 -10.16 -9.30
C THR A 147 -3.67 -11.09 -10.37
N ASN A 148 -3.33 -12.34 -10.01
CA ASN A 148 -2.93 -13.36 -10.98
C ASN A 148 -4.02 -13.61 -12.02
N ALA A 149 -5.28 -13.73 -11.58
CA ALA A 149 -6.41 -13.90 -12.50
C ALA A 149 -6.56 -12.71 -13.46
N ILE A 150 -6.36 -11.47 -12.97
CA ILE A 150 -6.39 -10.26 -13.82
C ILE A 150 -5.24 -10.28 -14.83
N ILE A 151 -4.02 -10.64 -14.39
CA ILE A 151 -2.84 -10.70 -15.24
C ILE A 151 -2.99 -11.78 -16.30
N GLU A 152 -3.49 -12.96 -15.94
CA GLU A 152 -3.75 -14.07 -16.86
C GLU A 152 -4.78 -13.69 -17.92
N ALA A 153 -5.87 -13.03 -17.52
CA ALA A 153 -6.88 -12.52 -18.45
C ALA A 153 -6.30 -11.49 -19.44
N ASN A 154 -5.28 -10.73 -19.03
CA ASN A 154 -4.56 -9.78 -19.87
C ASN A 154 -3.38 -10.40 -20.65
N GLY A 155 -3.16 -11.72 -20.56
CA GLY A 155 -2.10 -12.44 -21.27
C GLY A 155 -0.70 -12.28 -20.66
N GLY A 156 -0.61 -11.89 -19.39
CA GLY A 156 0.65 -11.78 -18.64
C GLY A 156 1.08 -13.07 -17.93
N THR A 157 2.25 -13.03 -17.29
CA THR A 157 2.78 -14.16 -16.52
C THR A 157 2.35 -14.07 -15.06
N ILE A 158 1.84 -15.17 -14.52
CA ILE A 158 1.43 -15.29 -13.12
C ILE A 158 2.63 -15.57 -12.20
N VAL A 159 2.50 -15.16 -10.93
CA VAL A 159 3.50 -15.41 -9.87
C VAL A 159 2.88 -16.36 -8.84
N ASP A 160 3.62 -17.39 -8.42
CA ASP A 160 3.19 -18.32 -7.40
C ASP A 160 3.52 -17.77 -6.01
N TYR A 161 2.47 -17.44 -5.22
CA TYR A 161 2.61 -16.90 -3.87
C TYR A 161 2.76 -17.99 -2.79
N VAL A 162 2.52 -19.26 -3.14
CA VAL A 162 2.54 -20.37 -2.17
C VAL A 162 3.96 -20.93 -2.01
N GLY A 163 4.82 -20.79 -3.04
CA GLY A 163 6.15 -21.39 -3.08
C GLY A 163 7.31 -20.56 -2.54
N ASP A 164 7.19 -19.25 -2.44
CA ASP A 164 8.33 -18.35 -2.20
C ASP A 164 8.60 -17.98 -0.73
N GLU A 165 7.69 -18.26 0.19
CA GLU A 165 7.86 -17.90 1.61
C GLU A 165 8.81 -18.82 2.40
N GLU A 166 9.11 -20.03 1.94
CA GLU A 166 10.06 -20.92 2.62
C GLU A 166 11.54 -20.51 2.46
N LYS A 167 11.86 -19.57 1.56
CA LYS A 167 13.26 -19.21 1.22
C LYS A 167 13.78 -17.88 1.76
N LYS A 168 12.98 -17.06 2.43
CA LYS A 168 13.48 -15.82 3.06
C LYS A 168 13.65 -16.04 4.57
N PRO A 169 14.90 -16.00 5.12
CA PRO A 169 15.09 -16.04 6.57
C PRO A 169 14.41 -14.83 7.20
N SER A 170 13.49 -15.07 8.12
CA SER A 170 12.79 -14.02 8.85
C SER A 170 13.79 -13.01 9.43
N LYS A 171 13.55 -11.72 9.24
CA LYS A 171 14.41 -10.65 9.78
C LYS A 171 14.65 -10.77 11.29
N GLU A 172 13.76 -11.44 12.03
CA GLU A 172 13.92 -11.75 13.45
C GLU A 172 15.12 -12.64 13.76
N LYS A 173 15.49 -13.58 12.85
CA LYS A 173 16.69 -14.41 13.04
C LYS A 173 18.00 -13.65 12.80
N SER A 174 17.97 -12.53 12.09
CA SER A 174 19.15 -11.69 11.85
C SER A 174 19.46 -10.78 13.05
N PHE A 175 18.46 -10.32 13.79
CA PHE A 175 18.65 -9.55 15.03
C PHE A 175 19.17 -10.42 16.15
N ALA A 176 18.59 -11.59 16.38
CA ALA A 176 19.07 -12.53 17.40
C ALA A 176 20.50 -13.07 17.14
N LYS A 177 20.94 -13.04 15.87
CA LYS A 177 22.31 -13.47 15.51
C LYS A 177 23.32 -12.33 15.64
N LYS A 178 22.90 -11.06 15.56
CA LYS A 178 23.73 -9.88 15.85
C LYS A 178 23.95 -9.72 17.36
N GLU A 179 22.90 -9.79 18.18
CA GLU A 179 23.03 -9.72 19.65
C GLU A 179 23.90 -10.84 20.22
N LYS A 180 23.80 -12.08 19.70
CA LYS A 180 24.67 -13.17 20.12
C LYS A 180 26.13 -13.05 19.66
N LYS A 181 26.43 -12.25 18.64
CA LYS A 181 27.80 -11.94 18.22
C LYS A 181 28.41 -10.83 19.08
N GLU A 182 27.65 -9.78 19.36
CA GLU A 182 28.10 -8.67 20.22
C GLU A 182 28.37 -9.13 21.66
N VAL A 183 27.49 -9.98 22.22
CA VAL A 183 27.71 -10.56 23.57
C VAL A 183 28.90 -11.51 23.61
N LYS A 184 29.28 -12.19 22.52
CA LYS A 184 30.48 -13.01 22.46
C LYS A 184 31.78 -12.22 22.30
N GLU A 185 31.75 -11.11 21.59
CA GLU A 185 32.91 -10.21 21.44
C GLU A 185 33.20 -9.42 22.73
N GLU A 186 32.17 -9.01 23.48
CA GLU A 186 32.34 -8.39 24.82
C GLU A 186 32.87 -9.38 25.89
N ALA A 187 32.49 -10.65 25.80
CA ALA A 187 32.99 -11.69 26.74
C ALA A 187 34.45 -12.04 26.50
N THR A 188 34.93 -12.03 25.25
CA THR A 188 36.35 -12.29 24.92
C THR A 188 37.26 -11.14 25.27
N VAL A 189 36.77 -9.89 25.22
CA VAL A 189 37.54 -8.69 25.59
C VAL A 189 37.65 -8.53 27.10
N SER A 190 36.75 -9.12 27.91
CA SER A 190 36.81 -9.11 29.38
C SER A 190 37.72 -10.22 29.94
N GLU A 191 37.92 -11.31 29.22
CA GLU A 191 38.88 -12.36 29.63
C GLU A 191 40.35 -11.99 29.35
N GLU A 192 40.65 -11.28 28.28
CA GLU A 192 42.00 -10.80 27.96
C GLU A 192 42.52 -9.68 28.87
N LYS A 193 41.67 -9.01 29.65
CA LYS A 193 42.08 -7.98 30.62
C LYS A 193 42.44 -8.50 32.01
N ASN A 194 42.17 -9.78 32.31
CA ASN A 194 42.47 -10.38 33.64
C ASN A 194 43.73 -11.23 33.69
N GLU A 195 44.49 -11.38 32.60
CA GLU A 195 45.78 -12.02 32.58
C GLU A 195 46.91 -11.01 32.32
N LYS A 196 47.28 -10.22 33.32
CA LYS A 196 48.62 -9.63 33.41
C LYS A 196 49.21 -10.02 34.76
N PRO A 197 50.33 -10.75 34.77
CA PRO A 197 50.99 -11.13 36.02
C PRO A 197 51.69 -9.93 36.67
N GLU A 198 51.52 -9.83 37.97
CA GLU A 198 52.44 -9.10 38.83
C GLU A 198 53.86 -9.63 38.63
N LEU A 199 54.81 -8.78 38.32
CA LEU A 199 56.23 -9.01 38.42
C LEU A 199 56.85 -7.86 39.21
N ASP A 200 57.30 -8.28 40.37
CA ASP A 200 58.22 -7.68 41.33
C ASP A 200 59.16 -6.58 40.86
N LEU A 201 59.21 -5.50 41.63
CA LEU A 201 60.36 -5.04 42.45
C LEU A 201 60.06 -3.66 43.00
#